data_3934744650351a37e025a3ef86eacc7e
#
_entry.id   3934744650351a37e025a3ef86eacc7e
#
_cell.length_a   1.000
_cell.length_b   1.000
_cell.length_c   1.000
_cell.angle_alpha   90.00
_cell.angle_beta   90.00
_cell.angle_gamma   90.00
#
_symmetry.space_group_name_H-M   'P 1'
#
loop_
_entity.id
_entity.type
_entity.pdbx_description
1 polymer ?
#
loop_
_entity_poly.entity_id
_entity_poly.type
_entity_poly.pdbx_seq_one_letter_code
_entity_poly.pdbx_strand_id
1 'polypeptide(L)'
;MISLNGKETDMGYRSDVVAAFYVSKEEHFPVLKLWLDENFPVQEFGDDVRWFSRGMLLECENVKWYETYEDVKDFDTAADKYISLCNAEVNEGTPTFNYEFVRIGEDYDDVEVVREGIAGEYLLHVSRGVIVEV
;
A
#
# COMPACT_ATOMS: atom_id res chain seq x y z
N MET A 1 -0.96 -23.04 -20.72
CA MET A 1 -0.69 -22.92 -20.44
C MET A 1 -0.24 -23.01 -20.42
N ILE A 2 0.18 -23.00 -20.99
CA ILE A 2 0.62 -22.91 -20.95
C ILE A 2 1.40 -23.13 -20.98
N SER A 3 1.96 -23.37 -21.38
CA SER A 3 2.71 -23.44 -21.29
C SER A 3 3.30 -23.76 -21.32
N LEU A 4 3.50 -24.00 -21.72
CA LEU A 4 4.21 -24.42 -21.74
C LEU A 4 5.22 -24.28 -21.40
N ASN A 5 5.41 -24.49 -21.19
CA ASN A 5 6.63 -24.45 -20.59
C ASN A 5 6.95 -23.15 -19.92
N GLY A 6 8.02 -22.84 -19.32
CA GLY A 6 8.26 -21.68 -18.50
C GLY A 6 7.39 -20.48 -18.73
N LYS A 7 6.69 -20.49 -19.76
CA LYS A 7 5.79 -19.41 -20.09
C LYS A 7 4.58 -19.32 -19.20
N GLU A 8 4.30 -20.38 -18.49
CA GLU A 8 3.18 -20.39 -17.58
C GLU A 8 3.31 -19.30 -16.53
N THR A 9 4.53 -18.93 -16.20
CA THR A 9 4.76 -17.87 -15.23
C THR A 9 4.23 -16.52 -15.72
N ASP A 10 4.06 -16.37 -17.02
CA ASP A 10 3.54 -15.13 -17.60
C ASP A 10 2.03 -15.16 -17.70
N MET A 11 1.42 -16.31 -17.41
CA MET A 11 -0.02 -16.51 -17.53
C MET A 11 -0.79 -16.20 -16.26
N GLY A 12 -0.10 -15.79 -15.22
CA GLY A 12 -0.76 -15.50 -13.94
C GLY A 12 -1.62 -14.27 -13.97
N TYR A 13 -2.60 -14.24 -13.08
CA TYR A 13 -3.46 -13.08 -12.89
C TYR A 13 -2.66 -11.90 -12.35
N ARG A 14 -2.82 -10.74 -12.95
CA ARG A 14 -2.03 -9.56 -12.60
C ARG A 14 -2.89 -8.45 -12.05
N SER A 15 -2.28 -7.61 -11.23
CA SER A 15 -2.94 -6.48 -10.60
C SER A 15 -2.05 -5.26 -10.59
N ASP A 16 -2.69 -4.10 -10.51
CA ASP A 16 -2.01 -2.86 -10.15
C ASP A 16 -2.31 -2.60 -8.68
N VAL A 17 -1.28 -2.33 -7.90
CA VAL A 17 -1.40 -2.13 -6.45
C VAL A 17 -0.79 -0.80 -6.07
N VAL A 18 -1.53 0.00 -5.34
CA VAL A 18 -1.02 1.24 -4.74
C VAL A 18 -1.42 1.28 -3.28
N ALA A 19 -0.44 1.52 -2.42
CA ALA A 19 -0.68 1.67 -1.00
C ALA A 19 -0.08 2.98 -0.51
N ALA A 20 -0.76 3.66 0.40
CA ALA A 20 -0.28 4.90 1.00
C ALA A 20 -0.28 4.76 2.52
N PHE A 21 0.88 5.02 3.12
CA PHE A 21 1.08 5.08 4.56
C PHE A 21 1.46 6.52 4.87
N TYR A 22 0.58 7.27 5.53
CA TYR A 22 0.86 8.68 5.70
C TYR A 22 0.29 9.24 7.01
N VAL A 23 0.79 10.41 7.38
CA VAL A 23 0.32 11.14 8.56
C VAL A 23 -0.49 12.35 8.10
N SER A 24 -1.40 12.81 8.96
CA SER A 24 -2.24 13.97 8.65
C SER A 24 -1.44 15.27 8.62
N LYS A 25 -0.38 15.35 9.43
CA LYS A 25 0.46 16.55 9.51
C LYS A 25 1.90 16.20 9.15
N GLU A 26 2.48 16.99 8.25
CA GLU A 26 3.84 16.79 7.78
C GLU A 26 4.87 16.75 8.92
N GLU A 27 4.64 17.53 9.98
CA GLU A 27 5.54 17.56 11.15
C GLU A 27 5.69 16.19 11.83
N HIS A 28 4.75 15.28 11.63
CA HIS A 28 4.79 13.94 12.20
C HIS A 28 5.44 12.92 11.28
N PHE A 29 5.87 13.32 10.09
CA PHE A 29 6.50 12.41 9.14
C PHE A 29 7.71 11.67 9.72
N PRO A 30 8.62 12.29 10.49
CA PRO A 30 9.77 11.58 11.03
C PRO A 30 9.41 10.36 11.90
N VAL A 31 8.32 10.45 12.64
CA VAL A 31 7.84 9.33 13.46
C VAL A 31 7.38 8.18 12.57
N LEU A 32 6.63 8.51 11.53
CA LEU A 32 6.17 7.51 10.56
C LEU A 32 7.34 6.87 9.82
N LYS A 33 8.31 7.68 9.38
CA LYS A 33 9.47 7.18 8.66
C LYS A 33 10.23 6.15 9.49
N LEU A 34 10.44 6.46 10.76
CA LEU A 34 11.12 5.53 11.66
C LEU A 34 10.33 4.23 11.81
N TRP A 35 9.01 4.32 11.99
CA TRP A 35 8.18 3.13 12.11
C TRP A 35 8.24 2.26 10.86
N LEU A 36 8.16 2.89 9.68
CA LEU A 36 8.22 2.16 8.41
C LEU A 36 9.59 1.51 8.21
N ASP A 37 10.66 2.20 8.57
CA ASP A 37 12.01 1.64 8.46
C ASP A 37 12.17 0.39 9.34
N GLU A 38 11.46 0.34 10.47
CA GLU A 38 11.55 -0.79 11.39
C GLU A 38 10.57 -1.93 11.06
N ASN A 39 9.43 -1.62 10.45
CA ASN A 39 8.33 -2.57 10.33
C ASN A 39 7.94 -2.93 8.89
N PHE A 40 8.20 -2.07 7.93
CA PHE A 40 7.79 -2.31 6.55
C PHE A 40 8.94 -2.93 5.75
N PRO A 41 8.66 -3.96 4.92
CA PRO A 41 9.72 -4.60 4.13
C PRO A 41 10.10 -3.77 2.90
N VAL A 42 10.64 -2.58 3.11
CA VAL A 42 10.99 -1.64 2.04
C VAL A 42 11.88 -2.29 0.98
N GLN A 43 12.85 -3.11 1.41
CA GLN A 43 13.80 -3.71 0.49
C GLN A 43 13.16 -4.75 -0.44
N GLU A 44 12.07 -5.37 -0.03
CA GLU A 44 11.39 -6.36 -0.87
C GLU A 44 10.64 -5.71 -2.02
N PHE A 45 10.35 -4.42 -1.90
CA PHE A 45 9.60 -3.71 -2.93
C PHE A 45 10.46 -2.75 -3.75
N GLY A 46 11.72 -2.55 -3.34
CA GLY A 46 12.73 -1.83 -4.12
C GLY A 46 12.25 -0.50 -4.67
N ASP A 47 12.31 -0.38 -5.99
CA ASP A 47 12.00 0.88 -6.68
C ASP A 47 10.51 1.22 -6.70
N ASP A 48 9.65 0.34 -6.24
CA ASP A 48 8.22 0.59 -6.21
C ASP A 48 7.82 1.50 -5.03
N VAL A 49 8.77 1.79 -4.13
CA VAL A 49 8.53 2.67 -2.99
C VAL A 49 8.92 4.10 -3.34
N ARG A 50 8.02 5.03 -3.05
CA ARG A 50 8.25 6.45 -3.27
C ARG A 50 7.85 7.22 -2.02
N TRP A 51 8.70 8.15 -1.59
CA TRP A 51 8.44 8.98 -0.42
C TRP A 51 7.88 10.35 -0.83
N PHE A 52 7.01 10.89 -0.02
CA PHE A 52 6.50 12.25 -0.19
C PHE A 52 6.45 12.96 1.17
N SER A 53 5.98 14.20 1.21
CA SER A 53 6.09 15.04 2.42
C SER A 53 5.43 14.45 3.65
N ARG A 54 4.37 13.67 3.50
CA ARG A 54 3.63 13.13 4.64
C ARG A 54 3.70 11.61 4.76
N GLY A 55 4.39 10.92 3.88
CA GLY A 55 4.41 9.48 3.96
C GLY A 55 5.12 8.74 2.86
N MET A 56 4.69 7.50 2.66
CA MET A 56 5.25 6.58 1.70
C MET A 56 4.16 6.03 0.78
N LEU A 57 4.49 5.94 -0.49
CA LEU A 57 3.64 5.27 -1.49
C LEU A 57 4.35 4.01 -1.98
N LEU A 58 3.59 2.94 -2.08
CA LEU A 58 4.01 1.74 -2.79
C LEU A 58 3.18 1.69 -4.07
N GLU A 59 3.85 1.64 -5.22
CA GLU A 59 3.18 1.61 -6.51
C GLU A 59 3.72 0.44 -7.33
N CYS A 60 2.94 -0.64 -7.43
CA CYS A 60 3.30 -1.85 -8.18
C CYS A 60 2.37 -1.98 -9.38
N GLU A 61 2.94 -2.02 -10.56
CA GLU A 61 2.17 -2.10 -11.78
C GLU A 61 2.31 -3.48 -12.41
N ASN A 62 1.16 -4.07 -12.78
CA ASN A 62 1.11 -5.33 -13.51
C ASN A 62 1.87 -6.47 -12.80
N VAL A 63 1.58 -6.64 -11.50
CA VAL A 63 2.26 -7.63 -10.67
C VAL A 63 1.34 -8.79 -10.31
N LYS A 64 1.94 -9.93 -9.98
CA LYS A 64 1.21 -11.09 -9.46
C LYS A 64 1.07 -10.90 -7.95
N TRP A 65 -0.05 -10.36 -7.53
CA TRP A 65 -0.30 -10.05 -6.12
C TRP A 65 -1.08 -11.20 -5.47
N TYR A 66 -0.38 -12.28 -5.16
CA TYR A 66 -0.99 -13.47 -4.58
C TYR A 66 -0.70 -13.55 -3.08
N GLU A 67 -1.73 -13.86 -2.30
CA GLU A 67 -1.62 -13.96 -0.84
C GLU A 67 -0.60 -15.00 -0.38
N THR A 68 -0.29 -15.96 -1.24
CA THR A 68 0.68 -17.01 -0.92
C THR A 68 2.13 -16.58 -1.14
N TYR A 69 2.36 -15.46 -1.81
CA TYR A 69 3.72 -14.98 -2.04
C TYR A 69 4.28 -14.34 -0.78
N GLU A 70 5.57 -14.58 -0.53
CA GLU A 70 6.21 -14.13 0.70
C GLU A 70 6.22 -12.61 0.85
N ASP A 71 6.48 -11.88 -0.23
CA ASP A 71 6.48 -10.43 -0.19
C ASP A 71 5.09 -9.86 0.10
N VAL A 72 4.04 -10.49 -0.45
CA VAL A 72 2.66 -10.08 -0.17
C VAL A 72 2.30 -10.37 1.28
N LYS A 73 2.72 -11.51 1.82
CA LYS A 73 2.51 -11.85 3.22
C LYS A 73 3.20 -10.84 4.14
N ASP A 74 4.42 -10.46 3.80
CA ASP A 74 5.19 -9.50 4.58
C ASP A 74 4.52 -8.12 4.52
N PHE A 75 4.01 -7.76 3.34
CA PHE A 75 3.24 -6.53 3.19
C PHE A 75 2.00 -6.56 4.09
N ASP A 76 1.23 -7.64 4.02
CA ASP A 76 -0.01 -7.75 4.81
C ASP A 76 0.27 -7.69 6.31
N THR A 77 1.35 -8.31 6.76
CA THR A 77 1.75 -8.25 8.17
C THR A 77 2.06 -6.83 8.60
N ALA A 78 2.82 -6.10 7.79
CA ALA A 78 3.15 -4.70 8.09
C ALA A 78 1.89 -3.82 8.04
N ALA A 79 1.04 -4.03 7.05
CA ALA A 79 -0.21 -3.28 6.91
C ALA A 79 -1.14 -3.48 8.10
N ASP A 80 -1.28 -4.72 8.58
CA ASP A 80 -2.13 -5.00 9.74
C ASP A 80 -1.63 -4.28 10.98
N LYS A 81 -0.32 -4.26 11.20
CA LYS A 81 0.27 -3.52 12.32
C LYS A 81 0.01 -2.03 12.17
N TYR A 82 0.16 -1.51 10.96
CA TYR A 82 -0.04 -0.09 10.70
C TYR A 82 -1.50 0.31 10.88
N ILE A 83 -2.44 -0.52 10.44
CA ILE A 83 -3.87 -0.26 10.62
C ILE A 83 -4.21 -0.15 12.11
N SER A 84 -3.55 -0.93 12.96
CA SER A 84 -3.73 -0.80 14.40
C SER A 84 -3.30 0.58 14.92
N LEU A 85 -2.24 1.15 14.33
CA LEU A 85 -1.84 2.53 14.66
C LEU A 85 -2.90 3.53 14.17
N CYS A 86 -3.45 3.31 12.99
CA CYS A 86 -4.47 4.21 12.43
C CYS A 86 -5.71 4.28 13.31
N ASN A 87 -6.03 3.17 13.98
CA ASN A 87 -7.24 3.05 14.78
C ASN A 87 -6.99 3.25 16.29
N ALA A 88 -5.77 3.59 16.67
CA ALA A 88 -5.45 3.87 18.05
C ALA A 88 -6.08 5.18 18.50
N GLU A 89 -6.31 5.30 19.81
CA GLU A 89 -6.87 6.51 20.37
C GLU A 89 -5.94 7.70 20.11
N VAL A 90 -6.52 8.80 19.60
CA VAL A 90 -5.77 10.00 19.27
C VAL A 90 -5.88 10.99 20.43
N ASN A 91 -4.72 11.41 20.95
CA ASN A 91 -4.61 12.45 21.95
C ASN A 91 -3.98 13.68 21.32
N GLU A 92 -4.15 14.82 21.97
CA GLU A 92 -3.53 16.06 21.48
C GLU A 92 -2.01 15.89 21.37
N GLY A 93 -1.46 16.27 20.22
CA GLY A 93 -0.04 16.19 19.97
C GLY A 93 0.46 14.85 19.47
N THR A 94 -0.39 13.82 19.43
CA THR A 94 0.02 12.52 18.88
C THR A 94 -0.16 12.51 17.36
N PRO A 95 0.69 11.75 16.64
CA PRO A 95 0.52 11.60 15.20
C PRO A 95 -0.80 10.92 14.87
N THR A 96 -1.43 11.36 13.79
CA THR A 96 -2.60 10.68 13.22
C THR A 96 -2.14 9.92 11.99
N PHE A 97 -2.19 8.60 12.08
CA PHE A 97 -1.74 7.71 11.02
C PHE A 97 -2.91 7.34 10.12
N ASN A 98 -2.65 7.30 8.82
CA ASN A 98 -3.66 6.98 7.81
C ASN A 98 -3.13 5.94 6.84
N TYR A 99 -4.02 5.11 6.32
CA TYR A 99 -3.69 4.04 5.40
C TYR A 99 -4.71 3.98 4.27
N GLU A 100 -4.21 3.85 3.05
CA GLU A 100 -5.06 3.58 1.89
C GLU A 100 -4.39 2.50 1.05
N PHE A 101 -5.21 1.59 0.55
CA PHE A 101 -4.75 0.51 -0.31
C PHE A 101 -5.76 0.34 -1.44
N VAL A 102 -5.27 0.28 -2.67
CA VAL A 102 -6.10 0.02 -3.84
C VAL A 102 -5.43 -1.06 -4.68
N ARG A 103 -6.17 -2.09 -5.01
CA ARG A 103 -5.73 -3.11 -5.96
C ARG A 103 -6.76 -3.21 -7.07
N ILE A 104 -6.29 -3.14 -8.30
CA ILE A 104 -7.13 -3.29 -9.49
C ILE A 104 -6.62 -4.51 -10.24
N GLY A 105 -7.48 -5.53 -10.36
CA GLY A 105 -7.15 -6.75 -11.08
C GLY A 105 -7.44 -6.65 -12.57
N GLU A 106 -7.25 -7.75 -13.28
CA GLU A 106 -7.48 -7.80 -14.73
C GLU A 106 -8.96 -7.74 -15.07
N ASP A 107 -9.82 -8.30 -14.21
CA ASP A 107 -11.26 -8.24 -14.43
C ASP A 107 -11.77 -6.84 -14.11
N TYR A 108 -12.67 -6.34 -14.92
CA TYR A 108 -13.12 -4.96 -14.84
C TYR A 108 -13.66 -4.56 -13.47
N ASP A 109 -14.35 -5.45 -12.81
CA ASP A 109 -14.96 -5.20 -11.50
C ASP A 109 -14.14 -5.70 -10.33
N ASP A 110 -12.92 -6.21 -10.58
CA ASP A 110 -12.05 -6.69 -9.51
C ASP A 110 -11.24 -5.52 -8.95
N VAL A 111 -11.87 -4.79 -8.04
CA VAL A 111 -11.26 -3.64 -7.36
C VAL A 111 -11.37 -3.82 -5.87
N GLU A 112 -10.25 -3.67 -5.18
CA GLU A 112 -10.20 -3.74 -3.73
C GLU A 112 -9.73 -2.39 -3.20
N VAL A 113 -10.47 -1.82 -2.24
CA VAL A 113 -10.14 -0.52 -1.65
C VAL A 113 -10.23 -0.65 -0.13
N VAL A 114 -9.15 -0.24 0.54
CA VAL A 114 -9.10 -0.19 2.01
C VAL A 114 -8.71 1.22 2.41
N ARG A 115 -9.41 1.80 3.38
CA ARG A 115 -9.10 3.12 3.92
C ARG A 115 -9.26 3.08 5.43
N GLU A 116 -8.20 3.46 6.14
CA GLU A 116 -8.18 3.48 7.60
C GLU A 116 -7.58 4.80 8.09
N GLY A 117 -8.07 5.29 9.22
CA GLY A 117 -7.63 6.54 9.80
C GLY A 117 -8.68 7.62 9.68
N ILE A 118 -8.31 8.84 10.03
CA ILE A 118 -9.25 9.96 10.09
C ILE A 118 -8.92 11.08 9.10
N ALA A 119 -8.22 10.76 8.03
CA ALA A 119 -7.90 11.75 7.00
C ALA A 119 -9.19 12.30 6.39
N GLY A 120 -9.27 13.62 6.25
CA GLY A 120 -10.45 14.25 5.68
C GLY A 120 -10.51 14.09 4.16
N GLU A 121 -9.37 13.88 3.53
CA GLU A 121 -9.27 13.72 2.09
C GLU A 121 -8.45 12.48 1.77
N TYR A 122 -8.88 11.75 0.76
CA TYR A 122 -8.16 10.56 0.33
C TYR A 122 -7.10 10.93 -0.70
N LEU A 123 -5.96 10.23 -0.63
CA LEU A 123 -4.86 10.41 -1.59
C LEU A 123 -5.04 9.55 -2.84
N LEU A 124 -5.72 8.42 -2.70
CA LEU A 124 -5.88 7.45 -3.79
C LEU A 124 -7.31 7.47 -4.29
N HIS A 125 -7.46 7.60 -5.59
CA HIS A 125 -8.76 7.59 -6.26
C HIS A 125 -8.75 6.56 -7.37
N VAL A 126 -9.88 5.88 -7.57
CA VAL A 126 -10.00 4.85 -8.58
C VAL A 126 -10.77 5.40 -9.79
N SER A 127 -10.17 5.30 -10.97
CA SER A 127 -10.82 5.69 -12.22
C SER A 127 -10.10 4.93 -13.34
N ARG A 128 -10.48 3.70 -13.61
CA ARG A 128 -9.84 2.80 -14.57
C ARG A 128 -8.35 2.59 -14.32
N GLY A 129 -7.87 3.08 -13.26
CA GLY A 129 -6.52 3.00 -12.73
C GLY A 129 -6.55 3.74 -11.41
N VAL A 130 -5.40 3.90 -10.77
CA VAL A 130 -5.31 4.61 -9.50
C VAL A 130 -4.75 6.00 -9.75
N ILE A 131 -5.47 7.03 -9.28
CA ILE A 131 -5.02 8.41 -9.32
C ILE A 131 -4.50 8.75 -7.93
N VAL A 132 -3.27 9.26 -7.87
CA VAL A 132 -2.61 9.64 -6.61
C VAL A 132 -2.59 11.17 -6.52
N GLU A 133 -3.15 11.71 -5.44
CA GLU A 133 -3.18 13.14 -5.20
C GLU A 133 -2.37 13.49 -3.94
N VAL A 134 -1.07 13.53 -4.08
CA VAL A 134 -0.17 13.85 -2.97
C VAL A 134 0.41 15.26 -3.00
#